data_d055bd9b7a7dffcdf0e6810c285d91c7
#
_entry.id   d055bd9b7a7dffcdf0e6810c285d91c7
#
_cell.length_a   1.000
_cell.length_b   1.000
_cell.length_c   1.000
_cell.angle_alpha   90.00
_cell.angle_beta   90.00
_cell.angle_gamma   90.00
#
_symmetry.space_group_name_H-M   'P 1'
#
loop_
_entity.id
_entity.type
_entity.pdbx_description
1 polymer ?
#
loop_
_entity_poly.entity_id
_entity_poly.type
_entity_poly.pdbx_seq_one_letter_code
_entity_poly.pdbx_strand_id
1 'polypeptide(L)'
;MRLWIDTDVGTNPDDAVALLCAVAHPQVELVGVSTVGADAPWRADIARQLLPAEVPVIAGASAAVEAIPAAAPGAVLAIGPLTNLAAVATVTGWPPRLVVMGGALRPVQHRGAVRAVESNFAADPRAAAVVLAEPGITVVPLDATVATRLDPPALDALLAAAPGLLPAVEAWLVAQAKRGIPEDERAIHLHDPSALLVAAGEPVARLESKRLVVEGDGRLRKHPDGVDHQVVVDLDDRAVVARVLQLLAGRASFW
;
A
#
# COMPACT_ATOMS: atom_id res chain seq x y z
N MET A 1 -4.38 3.72 -17.02
CA MET A 1 -5.36 3.83 -15.91
C MET A 1 -4.99 5.05 -15.08
N ARG A 2 -5.94 5.96 -14.82
CA ARG A 2 -5.73 7.12 -13.91
C ARG A 2 -5.80 6.62 -12.47
N LEU A 3 -4.71 6.73 -11.73
CA LEU A 3 -4.58 6.20 -10.37
C LEU A 3 -4.29 7.34 -9.38
N TRP A 4 -5.02 7.39 -8.28
CA TRP A 4 -4.66 8.13 -7.08
C TRP A 4 -4.10 7.16 -6.03
N ILE A 5 -3.07 7.56 -5.30
CA ILE A 5 -2.50 6.75 -4.20
C ILE A 5 -2.65 7.50 -2.88
N ASP A 6 -3.20 6.83 -1.86
CA ASP A 6 -3.23 7.29 -0.47
C ASP A 6 -2.23 6.45 0.34
N THR A 7 -1.23 7.09 0.98
CA THR A 7 -0.03 6.44 1.51
C THR A 7 0.38 7.00 2.88
N ASP A 8 1.05 6.19 3.68
CA ASP A 8 1.74 6.66 4.88
C ASP A 8 3.27 6.57 4.75
N VAL A 9 3.78 6.83 3.54
CA VAL A 9 5.20 6.83 3.20
C VAL A 9 6.09 7.52 4.24
N GLY A 10 7.26 6.95 4.50
CA GLY A 10 8.28 7.56 5.37
C GLY A 10 8.81 6.68 6.49
N THR A 11 8.14 5.58 6.81
CA THR A 11 8.60 4.65 7.87
C THR A 11 9.10 3.34 7.29
N ASN A 12 8.28 2.68 6.50
CA ASN A 12 8.61 1.47 5.77
C ASN A 12 8.98 1.88 4.32
N PRO A 13 10.01 1.30 3.71
CA PRO A 13 10.40 1.67 2.34
C PRO A 13 9.45 1.15 1.26
N ASP A 14 8.53 0.23 1.53
CA ASP A 14 7.63 -0.33 0.51
C ASP A 14 6.64 0.68 -0.06
N ASP A 15 6.12 1.63 0.73
CA ASP A 15 5.37 2.78 0.20
C ASP A 15 6.16 3.52 -0.90
N ALA A 16 7.44 3.84 -0.60
CA ALA A 16 8.31 4.54 -1.55
C ALA A 16 8.51 3.72 -2.83
N VAL A 17 8.74 2.40 -2.69
CA VAL A 17 8.84 1.48 -3.83
C VAL A 17 7.54 1.48 -4.64
N ALA A 18 6.37 1.46 -3.98
CA ALA A 18 5.08 1.50 -4.67
C ALA A 18 4.89 2.81 -5.46
N LEU A 19 5.23 3.97 -4.87
CA LEU A 19 5.15 5.27 -5.54
C LEU A 19 6.05 5.31 -6.78
N LEU A 20 7.30 4.85 -6.66
CA LEU A 20 8.25 4.80 -7.78
C LEU A 20 7.78 3.84 -8.89
N CYS A 21 7.26 2.67 -8.51
CA CYS A 21 6.66 1.73 -9.45
C CYS A 21 5.43 2.31 -10.16
N ALA A 22 4.57 3.07 -9.45
CA ALA A 22 3.39 3.69 -10.06
C ALA A 22 3.77 4.68 -11.16
N VAL A 23 4.80 5.49 -10.92
CA VAL A 23 5.35 6.42 -11.93
C VAL A 23 6.03 5.68 -13.08
N ALA A 24 6.66 4.51 -12.82
CA ALA A 24 7.34 3.70 -13.85
C ALA A 24 6.38 2.84 -14.67
N HIS A 25 5.17 2.59 -14.18
CA HIS A 25 4.26 1.61 -14.78
C HIS A 25 3.63 2.15 -16.07
N PRO A 26 3.81 1.48 -17.23
CA PRO A 26 3.39 2.02 -18.53
C PRO A 26 1.87 2.17 -18.69
N GLN A 27 1.07 1.46 -17.89
CA GLN A 27 -0.39 1.52 -17.95
C GLN A 27 -1.00 2.40 -16.84
N VAL A 28 -0.18 3.02 -15.97
CA VAL A 28 -0.61 3.87 -14.87
C VAL A 28 -0.27 5.33 -15.17
N GLU A 29 -1.25 6.19 -15.09
CA GLU A 29 -1.12 7.64 -14.99
C GLU A 29 -1.36 8.00 -13.52
N LEU A 30 -0.31 8.32 -12.78
CA LEU A 30 -0.42 8.76 -11.39
C LEU A 30 -0.95 10.19 -11.36
N VAL A 31 -2.23 10.36 -11.03
CA VAL A 31 -2.92 11.65 -11.08
C VAL A 31 -2.86 12.44 -9.77
N GLY A 32 -2.35 11.84 -8.71
CA GLY A 32 -2.09 12.48 -7.44
C GLY A 32 -1.81 11.51 -6.31
N VAL A 33 -1.28 12.05 -5.23
CA VAL A 33 -0.95 11.33 -4.00
C VAL A 33 -1.49 12.11 -2.82
N SER A 34 -2.13 11.41 -1.88
CA SER A 34 -2.45 11.93 -0.54
C SER A 34 -1.65 11.18 0.51
N THR A 35 -1.23 11.90 1.55
CA THR A 35 -0.57 11.29 2.69
C THR A 35 -1.46 11.30 3.92
N VAL A 36 -1.37 10.25 4.74
CA VAL A 36 -2.25 10.02 5.88
C VAL A 36 -1.46 9.88 7.19
N GLY A 37 -2.15 10.09 8.30
CA GLY A 37 -1.59 10.00 9.65
C GLY A 37 -1.22 11.34 10.28
N ALA A 38 -0.77 11.31 11.53
CA ALA A 38 -0.43 12.53 12.28
C ALA A 38 0.70 13.33 11.61
N ASP A 39 1.64 12.65 10.96
CA ASP A 39 2.80 13.24 10.30
C ASP A 39 2.56 13.46 8.79
N ALA A 40 1.31 13.54 8.33
CA ALA A 40 0.96 13.66 6.92
C ALA A 40 1.72 14.78 6.17
N PRO A 41 1.96 15.99 6.74
CA PRO A 41 2.77 17.00 6.06
C PRO A 41 4.22 16.57 5.80
N TRP A 42 4.88 15.96 6.79
CA TRP A 42 6.23 15.41 6.60
C TRP A 42 6.27 14.27 5.58
N ARG A 43 5.27 13.40 5.58
CA ARG A 43 5.11 12.33 4.59
C ARG A 43 4.91 12.88 3.18
N ALA A 44 4.16 13.98 3.05
CA ALA A 44 3.98 14.67 1.78
C ALA A 44 5.30 15.24 1.23
N ASP A 45 6.17 15.75 2.09
CA ASP A 45 7.50 16.23 1.67
C ASP A 45 8.39 15.08 1.18
N ILE A 46 8.30 13.90 1.81
CA ILE A 46 8.96 12.68 1.29
C ILE A 46 8.39 12.29 -0.08
N ALA A 47 7.07 12.23 -0.21
CA ALA A 47 6.45 11.88 -1.48
C ALA A 47 6.86 12.85 -2.61
N ARG A 48 6.93 14.16 -2.35
CA ARG A 48 7.40 15.17 -3.32
C ARG A 48 8.84 14.97 -3.77
N GLN A 49 9.69 14.45 -2.90
CA GLN A 49 11.08 14.14 -3.25
C GLN A 49 11.21 12.88 -4.15
N LEU A 50 10.24 11.98 -4.07
CA LEU A 50 10.23 10.73 -4.84
C LEU A 50 9.52 10.86 -6.20
N LEU A 51 8.67 11.86 -6.36
CA LEU A 51 7.75 11.97 -7.48
C LEU A 51 8.12 13.11 -8.43
N PRO A 52 7.77 13.01 -9.72
CA PRO A 52 7.83 14.13 -10.64
C PRO A 52 7.04 15.33 -10.13
N ALA A 53 7.56 16.54 -10.35
CA ALA A 53 6.97 17.78 -9.82
C ALA A 53 5.54 18.06 -10.29
N GLU A 54 5.13 17.47 -11.42
CA GLU A 54 3.79 17.57 -11.97
C GLU A 54 2.74 16.71 -11.24
N VAL A 55 3.15 15.73 -10.43
CA VAL A 55 2.24 14.90 -9.64
C VAL A 55 1.80 15.65 -8.39
N PRO A 56 0.51 16.01 -8.25
CA PRO A 56 0.01 16.68 -7.06
C PRO A 56 0.19 15.81 -5.81
N VAL A 57 0.79 16.40 -4.76
CA VAL A 57 0.93 15.73 -3.46
C VAL A 57 0.27 16.58 -2.38
N ILE A 58 -0.70 16.01 -1.68
CA ILE A 58 -1.46 16.67 -0.63
C ILE A 58 -1.32 15.93 0.71
N ALA A 59 -1.61 16.61 1.80
CA ALA A 59 -1.46 16.08 3.15
C ALA A 59 -2.79 16.09 3.93
N GLY A 60 -3.20 14.91 4.41
CA GLY A 60 -4.30 14.74 5.35
C GLY A 60 -5.69 14.80 4.75
N ALA A 61 -6.67 14.43 5.58
CA ALA A 61 -8.05 14.19 5.17
C ALA A 61 -8.76 15.42 4.60
N SER A 62 -8.55 16.60 5.18
CA SER A 62 -9.21 17.82 4.72
C SER A 62 -8.90 18.18 3.26
N ALA A 63 -7.63 18.00 2.85
CA ALA A 63 -7.22 18.22 1.48
C ALA A 63 -7.64 17.07 0.56
N ALA A 64 -7.64 15.82 1.06
CA ALA A 64 -8.04 14.64 0.32
C ALA A 64 -9.52 14.70 -0.14
N VAL A 65 -10.41 15.20 0.70
CA VAL A 65 -11.84 15.35 0.41
C VAL A 65 -12.09 16.20 -0.82
N GLU A 66 -11.28 17.21 -1.07
CA GLU A 66 -11.41 18.07 -2.25
C GLU A 66 -10.61 17.52 -3.45
N ALA A 67 -9.37 17.11 -3.22
CA ALA A 67 -8.43 16.79 -4.29
C ALA A 67 -8.73 15.46 -4.99
N ILE A 68 -9.12 14.40 -4.26
CA ILE A 68 -9.39 13.09 -4.85
C ILE A 68 -10.57 13.17 -5.84
N PRO A 69 -11.74 13.72 -5.48
CA PRO A 69 -12.85 13.87 -6.43
C PRO A 69 -12.52 14.80 -7.60
N ALA A 70 -11.79 15.90 -7.35
CA ALA A 70 -11.40 16.85 -8.38
C ALA A 70 -10.46 16.22 -9.44
N ALA A 71 -9.58 15.31 -9.02
CA ALA A 71 -8.71 14.58 -9.93
C ALA A 71 -9.46 13.54 -10.80
N ALA A 72 -10.68 13.18 -10.41
CA ALA A 72 -11.53 12.17 -11.08
C ALA A 72 -10.72 10.90 -11.45
N PRO A 73 -10.09 10.20 -10.48
CA PRO A 73 -9.32 9.01 -10.76
C PRO A 73 -10.21 7.87 -11.22
N GLY A 74 -9.71 7.01 -12.11
CA GLY A 74 -10.36 5.75 -12.46
C GLY A 74 -10.26 4.70 -11.36
N ALA A 75 -9.23 4.83 -10.50
CA ALA A 75 -9.05 4.00 -9.32
C ALA A 75 -8.30 4.77 -8.22
N VAL A 76 -8.56 4.38 -6.97
CA VAL A 76 -7.77 4.80 -5.80
C VAL A 76 -7.12 3.55 -5.20
N LEU A 77 -5.83 3.66 -4.91
CA LEU A 77 -5.06 2.68 -4.15
C LEU A 77 -4.74 3.25 -2.78
N ALA A 78 -5.22 2.61 -1.72
CA ALA A 78 -4.87 2.94 -0.34
C ALA A 78 -3.85 1.95 0.18
N ILE A 79 -2.68 2.46 0.57
CA ILE A 79 -1.57 1.69 1.14
C ILE A 79 -1.18 2.18 2.54
N GLY A 80 -1.94 3.10 3.11
CA GLY A 80 -1.87 3.55 4.50
C GLY A 80 -3.17 3.35 5.26
N PRO A 81 -3.28 3.86 6.50
CA PRO A 81 -4.52 3.89 7.27
C PRO A 81 -5.65 4.57 6.50
N LEU A 82 -6.88 4.05 6.59
CA LEU A 82 -8.00 4.46 5.74
C LEU A 82 -8.68 5.78 6.15
N THR A 83 -8.06 6.57 7.03
CA THR A 83 -8.61 7.81 7.60
C THR A 83 -9.02 8.83 6.53
N ASN A 84 -8.15 9.06 5.53
CA ASN A 84 -8.46 9.98 4.44
C ASN A 84 -9.65 9.50 3.62
N LEU A 85 -9.69 8.22 3.27
CA LEU A 85 -10.77 7.66 2.44
C LEU A 85 -12.11 7.61 3.16
N ALA A 86 -12.11 7.34 4.47
CA ALA A 86 -13.33 7.45 5.28
C ALA A 86 -13.89 8.87 5.28
N ALA A 87 -13.03 9.90 5.32
CA ALA A 87 -13.46 11.30 5.21
C ALA A 87 -14.00 11.60 3.81
N VAL A 88 -13.33 11.17 2.74
CA VAL A 88 -13.80 11.33 1.34
C VAL A 88 -15.18 10.71 1.16
N ALA A 89 -15.36 9.47 1.61
CA ALA A 89 -16.61 8.75 1.50
C ALA A 89 -17.81 9.47 2.12
N THR A 90 -17.58 10.11 3.27
CA THR A 90 -18.66 10.82 3.99
C THR A 90 -19.10 12.14 3.32
N VAL A 91 -18.28 12.71 2.43
CA VAL A 91 -18.54 14.03 1.83
C VAL A 91 -18.87 13.93 0.34
N THR A 92 -18.16 13.12 -0.42
CA THR A 92 -18.23 13.12 -1.89
C THR A 92 -18.62 11.78 -2.51
N GLY A 93 -18.75 10.73 -1.70
CA GLY A 93 -18.99 9.36 -2.17
C GLY A 93 -17.68 8.64 -2.54
N TRP A 94 -17.83 7.45 -3.13
CA TRP A 94 -16.73 6.53 -3.38
C TRP A 94 -16.11 6.72 -4.76
N PRO A 95 -14.77 6.49 -4.88
CA PRO A 95 -14.13 6.39 -6.19
C PRO A 95 -14.67 5.17 -6.94
N PRO A 96 -14.64 5.17 -8.30
CA PRO A 96 -15.18 4.08 -9.11
C PRO A 96 -14.57 2.71 -8.80
N ARG A 97 -13.31 2.68 -8.40
CA ARG A 97 -12.59 1.47 -7.99
C ARG A 97 -11.67 1.79 -6.82
N LEU A 98 -11.75 1.00 -5.77
CA LEU A 98 -10.89 1.12 -4.60
C LEU A 98 -10.14 -0.19 -4.37
N VAL A 99 -8.82 -0.09 -4.25
CA VAL A 99 -7.93 -1.18 -3.86
C VAL A 99 -7.27 -0.79 -2.54
N VAL A 100 -7.30 -1.67 -1.57
CA VAL A 100 -6.79 -1.43 -0.21
C VAL A 100 -5.74 -2.48 0.14
N MET A 101 -4.53 -2.05 0.46
CA MET A 101 -3.58 -2.88 1.21
C MET A 101 -3.90 -2.75 2.69
N GLY A 102 -4.38 -3.84 3.30
CA GLY A 102 -4.75 -3.83 4.72
C GLY A 102 -5.56 -5.04 5.16
N GLY A 103 -5.67 -5.16 6.47
CA GLY A 103 -6.33 -6.27 7.13
C GLY A 103 -5.52 -7.58 7.07
N ALA A 104 -5.97 -8.56 7.85
CA ALA A 104 -5.45 -9.93 7.84
C ALA A 104 -6.60 -10.90 8.09
N LEU A 105 -6.79 -11.87 7.20
CA LEU A 105 -7.85 -12.88 7.33
C LEU A 105 -7.44 -14.05 8.23
N ARG A 106 -6.15 -14.21 8.43
CA ARG A 106 -5.54 -15.21 9.33
C ARG A 106 -4.30 -14.61 9.99
N PRO A 107 -3.96 -15.02 11.22
CA PRO A 107 -2.72 -14.62 11.83
C PRO A 107 -1.51 -15.08 11.02
N VAL A 108 -0.49 -14.24 10.91
CA VAL A 108 0.76 -14.53 10.21
C VAL A 108 1.96 -14.23 11.09
N GLN A 109 3.03 -15.01 10.94
CA GLN A 109 4.33 -14.66 11.49
C GLN A 109 4.91 -13.53 10.66
N HIS A 110 5.17 -12.38 11.29
CA HIS A 110 5.70 -11.22 10.60
C HIS A 110 6.50 -10.34 11.56
N ARG A 111 7.77 -10.09 11.21
CA ARG A 111 8.67 -9.23 11.97
C ARG A 111 8.76 -9.63 13.46
N GLY A 112 9.09 -10.89 13.72
CA GLY A 112 9.32 -11.43 15.05
C GLY A 112 8.05 -11.65 15.90
N ALA A 113 6.85 -11.48 15.35
CA ALA A 113 5.61 -11.66 16.10
C ALA A 113 4.48 -12.23 15.24
N VAL A 114 3.54 -12.91 15.91
CA VAL A 114 2.28 -13.29 15.27
C VAL A 114 1.38 -12.05 15.17
N ARG A 115 0.98 -11.69 13.95
CA ARG A 115 0.09 -10.57 13.63
C ARG A 115 -1.29 -11.10 13.28
N ALA A 116 -2.27 -10.79 14.11
CA ALA A 116 -3.69 -11.07 13.87
C ALA A 116 -4.45 -9.83 13.38
N VAL A 117 -3.85 -8.66 13.52
CA VAL A 117 -4.35 -7.37 13.02
C VAL A 117 -3.23 -6.74 12.20
N GLU A 118 -3.58 -6.26 11.02
CA GLU A 118 -2.64 -5.56 10.13
C GLU A 118 -2.53 -4.08 10.55
N SER A 119 -1.39 -3.45 10.23
CA SER A 119 -1.01 -2.14 10.75
C SER A 119 -1.93 -1.00 10.33
N ASN A 120 -2.35 -0.96 9.05
CA ASN A 120 -3.21 0.10 8.52
C ASN A 120 -4.60 0.06 9.17
N PHE A 121 -5.17 -1.13 9.32
CA PHE A 121 -6.45 -1.32 9.98
C PHE A 121 -6.36 -1.10 11.50
N ALA A 122 -5.24 -1.49 12.12
CA ALA A 122 -5.00 -1.24 13.55
C ALA A 122 -4.80 0.25 13.86
N ALA A 123 -4.24 1.03 12.93
CA ALA A 123 -4.00 2.46 13.11
C ALA A 123 -5.31 3.28 13.14
N ASP A 124 -6.30 2.89 12.36
CA ASP A 124 -7.64 3.50 12.40
C ASP A 124 -8.72 2.44 12.10
N PRO A 125 -9.10 1.63 13.10
CA PRO A 125 -10.12 0.59 12.93
C PRO A 125 -11.48 1.14 12.53
N ARG A 126 -11.81 2.35 12.98
CA ARG A 126 -13.08 3.00 12.66
C ARG A 126 -13.14 3.41 11.19
N ALA A 127 -12.08 4.01 10.67
CA ALA A 127 -12.00 4.33 9.25
C ALA A 127 -12.03 3.06 8.38
N ALA A 128 -11.32 2.01 8.80
CA ALA A 128 -11.36 0.72 8.11
C ALA A 128 -12.79 0.15 8.05
N ALA A 129 -13.53 0.21 9.15
CA ALA A 129 -14.93 -0.24 9.20
C ALA A 129 -15.84 0.61 8.29
N VAL A 130 -15.66 1.94 8.27
CA VAL A 130 -16.42 2.84 7.38
C VAL A 130 -16.15 2.53 5.91
N VAL A 131 -14.89 2.38 5.53
CA VAL A 131 -14.51 2.09 4.15
C VAL A 131 -15.02 0.71 3.72
N LEU A 132 -14.84 -0.33 4.53
CA LEU A 132 -15.28 -1.69 4.19
C LEU A 132 -16.78 -1.93 4.39
N ALA A 133 -17.56 -0.93 4.75
CA ALA A 133 -19.02 -0.96 4.62
C ALA A 133 -19.49 -0.78 3.18
N GLU A 134 -18.64 -0.25 2.28
CA GLU A 134 -18.93 -0.13 0.85
C GLU A 134 -18.58 -1.43 0.10
N PRO A 135 -19.49 -2.01 -0.68
CA PRO A 135 -19.22 -3.26 -1.40
C PRO A 135 -18.25 -3.09 -2.59
N GLY A 136 -17.66 -4.21 -3.01
CA GLY A 136 -16.89 -4.26 -4.27
C GLY A 136 -15.43 -3.79 -4.16
N ILE A 137 -14.96 -3.44 -2.97
CA ILE A 137 -13.56 -3.08 -2.74
C ILE A 137 -12.65 -4.29 -3.00
N THR A 138 -11.49 -4.05 -3.60
CA THR A 138 -10.43 -5.06 -3.68
C THR A 138 -9.53 -4.96 -2.47
N VAL A 139 -9.49 -5.99 -1.63
CA VAL A 139 -8.65 -6.07 -0.43
C VAL A 139 -7.43 -6.94 -0.70
N VAL A 140 -6.25 -6.39 -0.42
CA VAL A 140 -4.95 -7.08 -0.50
C VAL A 140 -4.44 -7.25 0.93
N PRO A 141 -4.74 -8.38 1.60
CA PRO A 141 -4.47 -8.53 3.01
C PRO A 141 -3.01 -8.91 3.30
N LEU A 142 -2.55 -8.67 4.54
CA LEU A 142 -1.20 -8.99 5.00
C LEU A 142 -0.85 -10.47 4.80
N ASP A 143 -1.80 -11.37 5.05
CA ASP A 143 -1.56 -12.82 4.92
C ASP A 143 -1.41 -13.30 3.46
N ALA A 144 -1.74 -12.45 2.47
CA ALA A 144 -1.39 -12.69 1.08
C ALA A 144 -0.02 -12.10 0.71
N THR A 145 0.34 -10.94 1.29
CA THR A 145 1.55 -10.18 0.90
C THR A 145 2.79 -10.53 1.72
N VAL A 146 2.67 -11.21 2.85
CA VAL A 146 3.79 -11.46 3.78
C VAL A 146 4.94 -12.26 3.15
N ALA A 147 4.67 -13.06 2.13
CA ALA A 147 5.68 -13.83 1.40
C ALA A 147 6.47 -13.00 0.37
N THR A 148 5.95 -11.85 -0.07
CA THR A 148 6.59 -10.98 -1.06
C THR A 148 7.73 -10.18 -0.44
N ARG A 149 8.83 -10.84 -0.10
CA ARG A 149 10.02 -10.21 0.48
C ARG A 149 11.20 -10.22 -0.48
N LEU A 150 12.04 -9.20 -0.39
CA LEU A 150 13.31 -9.15 -1.11
C LEU A 150 14.33 -10.03 -0.40
N ASP A 151 14.88 -10.98 -1.10
CA ASP A 151 16.12 -11.65 -0.69
C ASP A 151 17.32 -10.70 -0.96
N PRO A 152 18.53 -11.00 -0.43
CA PRO A 152 19.68 -10.10 -0.62
C PRO A 152 19.99 -9.76 -2.07
N PRO A 153 20.01 -10.70 -3.06
CA PRO A 153 20.20 -10.35 -4.46
C PRO A 153 19.13 -9.43 -5.04
N ALA A 154 17.87 -9.64 -4.66
CA ALA A 154 16.76 -8.79 -5.12
C ALA A 154 16.82 -7.39 -4.47
N LEU A 155 17.26 -7.29 -3.22
CA LEU A 155 17.50 -6.01 -2.55
C LEU A 155 18.64 -5.23 -3.22
N ASP A 156 19.77 -5.89 -3.54
CA ASP A 156 20.87 -5.27 -4.28
C ASP A 156 20.40 -4.76 -5.64
N ALA A 157 19.60 -5.55 -6.37
CA ALA A 157 19.05 -5.15 -7.66
C ALA A 157 18.08 -3.95 -7.53
N LEU A 158 17.26 -3.91 -6.48
CA LEU A 158 16.37 -2.78 -6.19
C LEU A 158 17.19 -1.51 -5.94
N LEU A 159 18.21 -1.58 -5.09
CA LEU A 159 19.07 -0.42 -4.77
C LEU A 159 19.91 0.03 -5.95
N ALA A 160 20.33 -0.88 -6.83
CA ALA A 160 21.00 -0.52 -8.08
C ALA A 160 20.06 0.22 -9.04
N ALA A 161 18.77 -0.17 -9.08
CA ALA A 161 17.77 0.48 -9.93
C ALA A 161 17.22 1.80 -9.33
N ALA A 162 17.21 1.93 -8.01
CA ALA A 162 16.68 3.09 -7.29
C ALA A 162 17.60 3.46 -6.09
N PRO A 163 18.82 3.99 -6.35
CA PRO A 163 19.83 4.25 -5.31
C PRO A 163 19.37 5.25 -4.25
N GLY A 164 18.43 6.12 -4.57
CA GLY A 164 17.81 7.06 -3.62
C GLY A 164 17.06 6.40 -2.48
N LEU A 165 16.71 5.12 -2.59
CA LEU A 165 16.06 4.35 -1.52
C LEU A 165 17.03 3.88 -0.43
N LEU A 166 18.35 3.88 -0.67
CA LEU A 166 19.35 3.33 0.26
C LEU A 166 19.20 3.88 1.69
N PRO A 167 19.09 5.20 1.93
CA PRO A 167 18.96 5.72 3.29
C PRO A 167 17.70 5.22 4.01
N ALA A 168 16.59 5.09 3.30
CA ALA A 168 15.34 4.59 3.87
C ALA A 168 15.42 3.09 4.21
N VAL A 169 16.04 2.30 3.33
CA VAL A 169 16.26 0.86 3.52
C VAL A 169 17.18 0.63 4.73
N GLU A 170 18.31 1.34 4.82
CA GLU A 170 19.24 1.21 5.94
C GLU A 170 18.57 1.61 7.26
N ALA A 171 17.86 2.75 7.28
CA ALA A 171 17.14 3.21 8.47
C ALA A 171 16.11 2.18 8.93
N TRP A 172 15.39 1.56 7.99
CA TRP A 172 14.41 0.53 8.27
C TRP A 172 15.03 -0.76 8.83
N LEU A 173 16.12 -1.26 8.25
CA LEU A 173 16.83 -2.44 8.75
C LEU A 173 17.40 -2.21 10.15
N VAL A 174 17.95 -1.01 10.42
CA VAL A 174 18.41 -0.60 11.75
C VAL A 174 17.23 -0.54 12.73
N ALA A 175 16.08 0.00 12.33
CA ALA A 175 14.90 0.06 13.19
C ALA A 175 14.37 -1.34 13.54
N GLN A 176 14.40 -2.29 12.61
CA GLN A 176 14.05 -3.68 12.86
C GLN A 176 15.02 -4.33 13.87
N ALA A 177 16.33 -4.10 13.71
CA ALA A 177 17.33 -4.59 14.64
C ALA A 177 17.14 -4.04 16.07
N LYS A 178 16.89 -2.76 16.20
CA LYS A 178 16.58 -2.11 17.50
C LYS A 178 15.31 -2.65 18.16
N ARG A 179 14.35 -3.14 17.40
CA ARG A 179 13.14 -3.80 17.90
C ARG A 179 13.35 -5.28 18.25
N GLY A 180 14.60 -5.79 18.14
CA GLY A 180 14.93 -7.18 18.43
C GLY A 180 14.43 -8.18 17.41
N ILE A 181 14.09 -7.75 16.19
CA ILE A 181 13.69 -8.67 15.12
C ILE A 181 14.92 -9.51 14.72
N PRO A 182 14.80 -10.85 14.70
CA PRO A 182 15.89 -11.74 14.30
C PRO A 182 16.45 -11.36 12.91
N GLU A 183 17.72 -11.55 12.69
CA GLU A 183 18.40 -11.11 11.46
C GLU A 183 17.80 -11.75 10.21
N ASP A 184 17.48 -13.03 10.27
CA ASP A 184 16.86 -13.82 9.21
C ASP A 184 15.40 -13.42 8.92
N GLU A 185 14.75 -12.71 9.86
CA GLU A 185 13.40 -12.13 9.68
C GLU A 185 13.44 -10.67 9.24
N ARG A 186 14.61 -9.98 9.25
CA ARG A 186 14.74 -8.60 8.79
C ARG A 186 14.70 -8.56 7.28
N ALA A 187 13.66 -8.00 6.74
CA ALA A 187 13.48 -7.92 5.29
C ALA A 187 12.70 -6.66 4.89
N ILE A 188 12.83 -6.31 3.63
CA ILE A 188 11.91 -5.41 2.95
C ILE A 188 10.83 -6.30 2.33
N HIS A 189 9.61 -6.15 2.79
CA HIS A 189 8.46 -6.79 2.19
C HIS A 189 7.83 -5.83 1.18
N LEU A 190 7.29 -6.35 0.11
CA LEU A 190 6.66 -5.56 -0.95
C LEU A 190 5.12 -5.59 -0.81
N HIS A 191 4.59 -5.23 0.38
CA HIS A 191 3.16 -5.21 0.62
C HIS A 191 2.45 -4.24 -0.34
N ASP A 192 2.89 -3.00 -0.36
CA ASP A 192 2.31 -1.92 -1.13
C ASP A 192 2.57 -2.03 -2.63
N PRO A 193 3.78 -2.41 -3.08
CA PRO A 193 4.00 -2.73 -4.49
C PRO A 193 3.12 -3.87 -4.99
N SER A 194 2.85 -4.90 -4.16
CA SER A 194 1.91 -5.97 -4.51
C SER A 194 0.50 -5.43 -4.76
N ALA A 195 0.03 -4.55 -3.88
CA ALA A 195 -1.28 -3.91 -4.03
C ALA A 195 -1.34 -3.00 -5.26
N LEU A 196 -0.25 -2.29 -5.58
CA LEU A 196 -0.14 -1.52 -6.82
C LEU A 196 -0.29 -2.40 -8.07
N LEU A 197 0.42 -3.54 -8.13
CA LEU A 197 0.32 -4.45 -9.28
C LEU A 197 -1.09 -5.03 -9.43
N VAL A 198 -1.76 -5.36 -8.32
CA VAL A 198 -3.17 -5.77 -8.33
C VAL A 198 -4.06 -4.62 -8.83
N ALA A 199 -3.84 -3.38 -8.37
CA ALA A 199 -4.57 -2.21 -8.84
C ALA A 199 -4.35 -1.96 -10.33
N ALA A 200 -3.14 -2.17 -10.83
CA ALA A 200 -2.80 -2.05 -12.25
C ALA A 200 -3.39 -3.17 -13.12
N GLY A 201 -3.92 -4.23 -12.51
CA GLY A 201 -4.47 -5.37 -13.24
C GLY A 201 -3.42 -6.36 -13.73
N GLU A 202 -2.22 -6.34 -13.15
CA GLU A 202 -1.18 -7.33 -13.46
C GLU A 202 -1.61 -8.73 -13.01
N PRO A 203 -1.26 -9.80 -13.75
CA PRO A 203 -1.71 -11.15 -13.46
C PRO A 203 -0.86 -11.82 -12.35
N VAL A 204 -0.68 -11.13 -11.24
CA VAL A 204 0.15 -11.58 -10.10
C VAL A 204 -0.67 -12.15 -8.94
N ALA A 205 -2.01 -12.10 -9.03
CA ALA A 205 -2.86 -12.42 -7.90
C ALA A 205 -4.06 -13.28 -8.31
N ARG A 206 -4.47 -14.16 -7.41
CA ARG A 206 -5.77 -14.84 -7.45
C ARG A 206 -6.71 -14.17 -6.45
N LEU A 207 -7.87 -13.75 -6.94
CA LEU A 207 -8.91 -13.11 -6.14
C LEU A 207 -10.10 -14.04 -5.93
N GLU A 208 -10.76 -13.90 -4.77
CA GLU A 208 -12.02 -14.56 -4.45
C GLU A 208 -12.99 -13.54 -3.82
N SER A 209 -14.28 -13.69 -4.12
CA SER A 209 -15.31 -12.93 -3.40
C SER A 209 -15.45 -13.45 -1.97
N LYS A 210 -15.45 -12.54 -0.99
CA LYS A 210 -15.65 -12.87 0.43
C LYS A 210 -16.48 -11.78 1.10
N ARG A 211 -17.37 -12.21 2.00
CA ARG A 211 -18.12 -11.32 2.87
C ARG A 211 -17.29 -11.01 4.11
N LEU A 212 -17.00 -9.73 4.32
CA LEU A 212 -16.08 -9.27 5.34
C LEU A 212 -16.73 -8.28 6.30
N VAL A 213 -16.23 -8.28 7.53
CA VAL A 213 -16.47 -7.24 8.56
C VAL A 213 -15.14 -6.82 9.16
N VAL A 214 -15.06 -5.56 9.60
CA VAL A 214 -13.94 -5.05 10.41
C VAL A 214 -14.44 -4.91 11.84
N GLU A 215 -13.75 -5.58 12.78
CA GLU A 215 -14.04 -5.50 14.21
C GLU A 215 -13.48 -4.19 14.80
N GLY A 216 -13.94 -3.83 16.01
CA GLY A 216 -13.55 -2.58 16.67
C GLY A 216 -12.06 -2.42 16.99
N ASP A 217 -11.28 -3.50 16.94
CA ASP A 217 -9.82 -3.50 17.09
C ASP A 217 -9.06 -3.54 15.74
N GLY A 218 -9.77 -3.47 14.63
CA GLY A 218 -9.19 -3.52 13.29
C GLY A 218 -9.03 -4.92 12.69
N ARG A 219 -9.48 -5.97 13.36
CA ARG A 219 -9.48 -7.32 12.79
C ARG A 219 -10.43 -7.43 11.61
N LEU A 220 -9.91 -8.01 10.53
CA LEU A 220 -10.70 -8.35 9.35
C LEU A 220 -11.18 -9.80 9.46
N ARG A 221 -12.50 -10.01 9.37
CA ARG A 221 -13.09 -11.35 9.47
C ARG A 221 -14.06 -11.64 8.34
N LYS A 222 -14.11 -12.91 7.96
CA LYS A 222 -15.22 -13.44 7.15
C LYS A 222 -16.46 -13.56 8.04
N HIS A 223 -17.60 -13.04 7.56
CA HIS A 223 -18.85 -13.10 8.30
C HIS A 223 -20.04 -13.23 7.35
N PRO A 224 -21.05 -14.05 7.65
CA PRO A 224 -22.23 -14.23 6.78
C PRO A 224 -22.99 -12.93 6.47
N ASP A 225 -23.06 -12.02 7.47
CA ASP A 225 -23.70 -10.72 7.32
C ASP A 225 -22.74 -9.60 6.91
N GLY A 226 -21.50 -9.96 6.52
CA GLY A 226 -20.50 -9.01 6.05
C GLY A 226 -20.80 -8.48 4.66
N VAL A 227 -20.01 -7.52 4.23
CA VAL A 227 -20.09 -6.89 2.91
C VAL A 227 -19.22 -7.67 1.91
N ASP A 228 -19.70 -7.80 0.66
CA ASP A 228 -18.98 -8.52 -0.40
C ASP A 228 -17.80 -7.70 -0.97
N HIS A 229 -16.62 -8.30 -0.97
CA HIS A 229 -15.37 -7.74 -1.47
C HIS A 229 -14.63 -8.74 -2.34
N GLN A 230 -13.77 -8.24 -3.25
CA GLN A 230 -12.77 -9.04 -3.94
C GLN A 230 -11.53 -9.12 -3.04
N VAL A 231 -11.08 -10.30 -2.69
CA VAL A 231 -9.96 -10.49 -1.77
C VAL A 231 -8.84 -11.26 -2.47
N VAL A 232 -7.64 -10.72 -2.41
CA VAL A 232 -6.45 -11.46 -2.82
C VAL A 232 -6.22 -12.61 -1.85
N VAL A 233 -6.27 -13.83 -2.34
CA VAL A 233 -6.09 -15.04 -1.53
C VAL A 233 -4.77 -15.74 -1.79
N ASP A 234 -4.11 -15.36 -2.88
CA ASP A 234 -2.82 -15.88 -3.30
C ASP A 234 -2.10 -14.86 -4.17
N LEU A 235 -0.79 -14.73 -3.99
CA LEU A 235 0.10 -13.89 -4.79
C LEU A 235 1.25 -14.75 -5.31
N ASP A 236 1.61 -14.56 -6.58
CA ASP A 236 2.89 -15.03 -7.10
C ASP A 236 3.99 -14.07 -6.65
N ASP A 237 4.60 -14.36 -5.50
CA ASP A 237 5.64 -13.55 -4.86
C ASP A 237 6.85 -13.33 -5.77
N ARG A 238 7.23 -14.34 -6.56
CA ARG A 238 8.33 -14.25 -7.54
C ARG A 238 7.99 -13.31 -8.69
N ALA A 239 6.77 -13.42 -9.22
CA ALA A 239 6.30 -12.53 -10.27
C ALA A 239 6.22 -11.08 -9.77
N VAL A 240 5.75 -10.85 -8.53
CA VAL A 240 5.72 -9.52 -7.91
C VAL A 240 7.14 -8.93 -7.82
N VAL A 241 8.10 -9.66 -7.24
CA VAL A 241 9.49 -9.20 -7.10
C VAL A 241 10.09 -8.89 -8.47
N ALA A 242 9.98 -9.82 -9.43
CA ALA A 242 10.52 -9.64 -10.78
C ALA A 242 9.91 -8.40 -11.48
N ARG A 243 8.60 -8.19 -11.33
CA ARG A 243 7.90 -7.06 -11.96
C ARG A 243 8.30 -5.72 -11.33
N VAL A 244 8.41 -5.65 -10.02
CA VAL A 244 8.90 -4.46 -9.31
C VAL A 244 10.30 -4.08 -9.78
N LEU A 245 11.23 -5.03 -9.82
CA LEU A 245 12.59 -4.79 -10.30
C LEU A 245 12.62 -4.36 -11.77
N GLN A 246 11.80 -4.96 -12.63
CA GLN A 246 11.68 -4.57 -14.03
C GLN A 246 11.18 -3.13 -14.20
N LEU A 247 10.16 -2.72 -13.44
CA LEU A 247 9.61 -1.37 -13.50
C LEU A 247 10.67 -0.33 -13.10
N LEU A 248 11.40 -0.57 -12.02
CA LEU A 248 12.42 0.36 -11.54
C LEU A 248 13.65 0.40 -12.46
N ALA A 249 14.11 -0.74 -12.98
CA ALA A 249 15.25 -0.80 -13.91
C ALA A 249 15.00 -0.02 -15.21
N GLY A 250 13.76 0.03 -15.69
CA GLY A 250 13.39 0.82 -16.87
C GLY A 250 13.48 2.33 -16.68
N ARG A 251 13.75 2.81 -15.47
CA ARG A 251 13.85 4.24 -15.09
C ARG A 251 15.23 4.70 -14.64
N ALA A 252 16.26 3.89 -14.75
CA ALA A 252 17.63 4.25 -14.33
C ALA A 252 18.17 5.58 -14.94
N SER A 253 17.43 6.21 -15.87
CA SER A 253 17.76 7.52 -16.47
C SER A 253 17.07 8.72 -15.79
N PHE A 254 16.31 8.54 -14.73
CA PHE A 254 15.56 9.61 -14.04
C PHE A 254 16.09 9.98 -12.64
N TRP A 255 17.12 9.30 -12.16
CA TRP A 255 17.76 9.53 -10.85
C TRP A 255 19.12 10.17 -10.94
#